data_bec3427e4537ddb1d6159ff07b79873e
#
_entry.id   bec3427e4537ddb1d6159ff07b79873e
#
_cell.length_a   1.000
_cell.length_b   1.000
_cell.length_c   1.000
_cell.angle_alpha   90.00
_cell.angle_beta   90.00
_cell.angle_gamma   90.00
#
_symmetry.space_group_name_H-M   'P 1'
#
loop_
_entity.id
_entity.type
_entity.pdbx_description
1 polymer ?
#
loop_
_entity_poly.entity_id
_entity_poly.type
_entity_poly.pdbx_seq_one_letter_code
_entity_poly.pdbx_strand_id
1 'polypeptide(L)'
;MHSKPLSFLKRASLTRHKTAQKLFKIMADKKSNLCVAADVTSQDSLFELADQVGPHIAVLKTHVDLLGDFSQNFGTELKKLAEKHNFLIFEDRKFADIGQTVLLQYTRGIYKIAEWAHIINAHIVPGPGIIEGLKNSALLLIAEMSSAGTVAKGAYTKKAVAMAEQHPETVMGFISLRKISQNPGMIHMTPGVKMKAGKDPLGQRYRTVDEIIIKNQSDMIIVGRDIAQSPDPKKRAEQYQKKGWQEI
;
A
#
# COMPACT_ATOMS: atom_id res chain seq x y z
N MET A 1 -9.24 -18.18 -24.48
CA MET A 1 -9.37 -18.80 -23.15
C MET A 1 -8.62 -17.91 -22.16
N HIS A 2 -9.31 -17.20 -21.25
CA HIS A 2 -8.62 -16.46 -20.19
C HIS A 2 -8.17 -17.48 -19.14
N SER A 3 -6.87 -17.66 -18.99
CA SER A 3 -6.33 -18.49 -17.91
C SER A 3 -6.80 -17.93 -16.57
N LYS A 4 -7.25 -18.82 -15.67
CA LYS A 4 -7.65 -18.45 -14.30
C LYS A 4 -6.49 -17.69 -13.63
N PRO A 5 -6.75 -16.60 -12.89
CA PRO A 5 -5.71 -15.89 -12.16
C PRO A 5 -4.93 -16.82 -11.22
N LEU A 6 -3.61 -16.60 -11.10
CA LEU A 6 -2.79 -17.36 -10.16
C LEU A 6 -3.17 -17.01 -8.73
N SER A 7 -3.27 -18.03 -7.86
CA SER A 7 -3.50 -17.80 -6.43
C SER A 7 -2.36 -17.01 -5.79
N PHE A 8 -2.62 -16.27 -4.71
CA PHE A 8 -1.59 -15.51 -3.99
C PHE A 8 -0.46 -16.41 -3.48
N LEU A 9 -0.75 -17.63 -3.02
CA LEU A 9 0.28 -18.59 -2.62
C LEU A 9 1.20 -18.98 -3.79
N LYS A 10 0.63 -19.18 -5.00
CA LYS A 10 1.46 -19.42 -6.20
C LYS A 10 2.27 -18.19 -6.56
N ARG A 11 1.71 -17.00 -6.48
CA ARG A 11 2.44 -15.74 -6.72
C ARG A 11 3.56 -15.51 -5.71
N ALA A 12 3.35 -15.90 -4.44
CA ALA A 12 4.39 -15.88 -3.42
C ALA A 12 5.62 -16.73 -3.79
N SER A 13 5.42 -17.85 -4.48
CA SER A 13 6.54 -18.68 -4.95
C SER A 13 7.24 -18.16 -6.21
N LEU A 14 6.65 -17.19 -6.90
CA LEU A 14 7.19 -16.62 -8.14
C LEU A 14 7.90 -15.27 -7.95
N THR A 15 7.62 -14.57 -6.85
CA THR A 15 8.31 -13.31 -6.57
C THR A 15 9.66 -13.53 -5.88
N ARG A 16 10.67 -12.74 -6.27
CA ARG A 16 11.99 -12.73 -5.61
C ARG A 16 12.02 -11.84 -4.37
N HIS A 17 11.06 -10.92 -4.25
CA HIS A 17 11.02 -9.94 -3.17
C HIS A 17 10.46 -10.55 -1.87
N LYS A 18 11.26 -10.64 -0.81
CA LYS A 18 10.88 -11.28 0.48
C LYS A 18 9.61 -10.70 1.11
N THR A 19 9.47 -9.37 1.11
CA THR A 19 8.28 -8.71 1.68
C THR A 19 7.04 -8.97 0.83
N ALA A 20 7.15 -9.04 -0.50
CA ALA A 20 6.04 -9.43 -1.37
C ALA A 20 5.62 -10.88 -1.12
N GLN A 21 6.58 -11.81 -0.93
CA GLN A 21 6.27 -13.19 -0.54
C GLN A 21 5.45 -13.22 0.76
N LYS A 22 5.92 -12.47 1.79
CA LYS A 22 5.23 -12.37 3.08
C LYS A 22 3.83 -11.80 2.92
N LEU A 23 3.68 -10.73 2.13
CA LEU A 23 2.38 -10.09 1.88
C LEU A 23 1.39 -11.04 1.21
N PHE A 24 1.78 -11.73 0.14
CA PHE A 24 0.92 -12.71 -0.55
C PHE A 24 0.47 -13.85 0.38
N LYS A 25 1.35 -14.31 1.28
CA LYS A 25 0.98 -15.31 2.29
C LYS A 25 -0.03 -14.77 3.28
N ILE A 26 0.21 -13.56 3.85
CA ILE A 26 -0.73 -12.90 4.76
C ILE A 26 -2.11 -12.74 4.10
N MET A 27 -2.14 -12.29 2.84
CA MET A 27 -3.39 -12.13 2.08
C MET A 27 -4.16 -13.46 1.98
N ALA A 28 -3.45 -14.55 1.64
CA ALA A 28 -4.06 -15.88 1.52
C ALA A 28 -4.55 -16.42 2.88
N ASP A 29 -3.72 -16.33 3.92
CA ASP A 29 -4.03 -16.85 5.26
C ASP A 29 -5.21 -16.13 5.90
N LYS A 30 -5.24 -14.81 5.80
CA LYS A 30 -6.30 -13.95 6.37
C LYS A 30 -7.52 -13.82 5.47
N LYS A 31 -7.46 -14.34 4.24
CA LYS A 31 -8.47 -14.09 3.21
C LYS A 31 -8.80 -12.59 3.12
N SER A 32 -7.76 -11.78 2.98
CA SER A 32 -7.86 -10.32 2.96
C SER A 32 -6.92 -9.70 1.94
N ASN A 33 -7.48 -8.87 1.08
CA ASN A 33 -6.76 -7.97 0.17
C ASN A 33 -6.97 -6.50 0.56
N LEU A 34 -7.30 -6.26 1.84
CA LEU A 34 -7.58 -4.94 2.37
C LEU A 34 -6.32 -4.29 2.95
N CYS A 35 -6.06 -3.07 2.51
CA CYS A 35 -5.16 -2.11 3.14
C CYS A 35 -6.01 -0.98 3.74
N VAL A 36 -5.90 -0.72 5.04
CA VAL A 36 -6.56 0.43 5.68
C VAL A 36 -5.59 1.60 5.77
N ALA A 37 -6.03 2.77 5.29
CA ALA A 37 -5.30 4.02 5.45
C ALA A 37 -5.73 4.70 6.77
N ALA A 38 -4.81 4.72 7.73
CA ALA A 38 -4.96 5.35 9.03
C ALA A 38 -4.52 6.82 8.97
N ASP A 39 -5.28 7.63 8.22
CA ASP A 39 -5.01 9.06 8.06
C ASP A 39 -5.57 9.83 9.28
N VAL A 40 -4.95 9.63 10.46
CA VAL A 40 -5.30 10.23 11.76
C VAL A 40 -4.17 11.13 12.25
N THR A 41 -4.44 11.99 13.23
CA THR A 41 -3.52 13.05 13.68
C THR A 41 -2.88 12.81 15.05
N SER A 42 -3.21 11.71 15.73
CA SER A 42 -2.58 11.30 16.98
C SER A 42 -2.17 9.83 16.97
N GLN A 43 -1.12 9.50 17.74
CA GLN A 43 -0.62 8.13 17.87
C GLN A 43 -1.67 7.21 18.52
N ASP A 44 -2.33 7.68 19.58
CA ASP A 44 -3.35 6.88 20.28
C ASP A 44 -4.48 6.48 19.34
N SER A 45 -5.00 7.42 18.55
CA SER A 45 -6.03 7.12 17.54
C SER A 45 -5.54 6.15 16.47
N LEU A 46 -4.25 6.21 16.10
CA LEU A 46 -3.66 5.29 15.14
C LEU A 46 -3.55 3.88 15.71
N PHE A 47 -3.07 3.74 16.94
CA PHE A 47 -2.91 2.45 17.60
C PHE A 47 -4.26 1.81 17.89
N GLU A 48 -5.26 2.59 18.35
CA GLU A 48 -6.62 2.10 18.55
C GLU A 48 -7.22 1.59 17.24
N LEU A 49 -7.13 2.37 16.16
CA LEU A 49 -7.61 1.96 14.85
C LEU A 49 -6.87 0.69 14.38
N ALA A 50 -5.54 0.63 14.52
CA ALA A 50 -4.73 -0.51 14.12
C ALA A 50 -5.13 -1.79 14.86
N ASP A 51 -5.42 -1.70 16.15
CA ASP A 51 -5.86 -2.85 16.96
C ASP A 51 -7.26 -3.33 16.55
N GLN A 52 -8.19 -2.40 16.29
CA GLN A 52 -9.57 -2.72 15.87
C GLN A 52 -9.61 -3.38 14.48
N VAL A 53 -8.88 -2.83 13.49
CA VAL A 53 -8.94 -3.32 12.11
C VAL A 53 -7.93 -4.42 11.82
N GLY A 54 -6.91 -4.56 12.67
CA GLY A 54 -5.79 -5.48 12.51
C GLY A 54 -6.18 -6.91 12.10
N PRO A 55 -7.19 -7.55 12.72
CA PRO A 55 -7.65 -8.89 12.33
C PRO A 55 -8.11 -9.01 10.87
N HIS A 56 -8.57 -7.92 10.25
CA HIS A 56 -9.23 -7.90 8.95
C HIS A 56 -8.35 -7.41 7.80
N ILE A 57 -7.18 -6.88 8.08
CA ILE A 57 -6.30 -6.24 7.08
C ILE A 57 -5.04 -7.06 6.79
N ALA A 58 -4.52 -6.95 5.58
CA ALA A 58 -3.19 -7.45 5.24
C ALA A 58 -2.12 -6.35 5.38
N VAL A 59 -2.52 -5.07 5.26
CA VAL A 59 -1.63 -3.91 5.35
C VAL A 59 -2.33 -2.78 6.12
N LEU A 60 -1.60 -2.11 7.01
CA LEU A 60 -1.97 -0.80 7.56
C LEU A 60 -1.10 0.26 6.89
N LYS A 61 -1.73 1.25 6.24
CA LYS A 61 -1.06 2.40 5.63
C LYS A 61 -1.05 3.57 6.58
N THR A 62 0.11 4.17 6.79
CA THR A 62 0.32 5.34 7.63
C THR A 62 0.80 6.55 6.83
N HIS A 63 0.59 7.73 7.37
CA HIS A 63 1.23 8.98 7.04
C HIS A 63 1.78 9.55 8.33
N VAL A 64 3.01 9.19 8.66
CA VAL A 64 3.63 9.54 9.95
C VAL A 64 3.76 11.04 10.17
N ASP A 65 3.85 11.80 9.10
CA ASP A 65 3.93 13.26 9.08
C ASP A 65 2.58 13.97 9.37
N LEU A 66 1.48 13.25 9.50
CA LEU A 66 0.21 13.78 10.00
C LEU A 66 0.12 13.79 11.54
N LEU A 67 0.98 13.03 12.23
CA LEU A 67 0.92 12.88 13.69
C LEU A 67 1.51 14.11 14.38
N GLY A 68 0.68 14.80 15.14
CA GLY A 68 1.09 15.97 15.93
C GLY A 68 1.87 15.61 17.22
N ASP A 69 1.80 14.35 17.64
CA ASP A 69 2.34 13.82 18.91
C ASP A 69 3.35 12.68 18.66
N PHE A 70 4.03 12.66 17.50
CA PHE A 70 5.01 11.61 17.18
C PHE A 70 6.06 11.43 18.26
N SER A 71 6.25 10.19 18.72
CA SER A 71 7.27 9.80 19.69
C SER A 71 8.27 8.79 19.14
N GLN A 72 9.45 8.67 19.77
CA GLN A 72 10.46 7.71 19.35
C GLN A 72 10.01 6.24 19.50
N ASN A 73 9.03 5.97 20.35
CA ASN A 73 8.49 4.62 20.58
C ASN A 73 7.42 4.23 19.55
N PHE A 74 6.97 5.16 18.70
CA PHE A 74 5.91 4.94 17.72
C PHE A 74 6.12 3.66 16.89
N GLY A 75 7.29 3.53 16.28
CA GLY A 75 7.59 2.37 15.44
C GLY A 75 7.58 1.04 16.18
N THR A 76 8.04 1.04 17.43
CA THR A 76 8.06 -0.16 18.28
C THR A 76 6.64 -0.60 18.64
N GLU A 77 5.78 0.32 19.05
CA GLU A 77 4.40 0.01 19.42
C GLU A 77 3.58 -0.42 18.20
N LEU A 78 3.76 0.25 17.06
CA LEU A 78 3.07 -0.14 15.84
C LEU A 78 3.50 -1.53 15.33
N LYS A 79 4.78 -1.88 15.47
CA LYS A 79 5.28 -3.22 15.12
C LYS A 79 4.69 -4.31 16.01
N LYS A 80 4.51 -4.07 17.31
CA LYS A 80 3.83 -5.02 18.20
C LYS A 80 2.39 -5.32 17.72
N LEU A 81 1.65 -4.29 17.32
CA LEU A 81 0.30 -4.48 16.76
C LEU A 81 0.32 -5.22 15.42
N ALA A 82 1.31 -4.92 14.56
CA ALA A 82 1.49 -5.61 13.30
C ALA A 82 1.81 -7.09 13.47
N GLU A 83 2.62 -7.44 14.47
CA GLU A 83 2.93 -8.82 14.84
C GLU A 83 1.70 -9.52 15.46
N LYS A 84 1.03 -8.87 16.42
CA LYS A 84 -0.18 -9.38 17.09
C LYS A 84 -1.25 -9.80 16.09
N HIS A 85 -1.48 -8.98 15.06
CA HIS A 85 -2.56 -9.16 14.10
C HIS A 85 -2.10 -9.68 12.74
N ASN A 86 -0.81 -9.96 12.55
CA ASN A 86 -0.24 -10.42 11.29
C ASN A 86 -0.62 -9.53 10.09
N PHE A 87 -0.20 -8.25 10.13
CA PHE A 87 -0.28 -7.34 8.98
C PHE A 87 1.08 -6.66 8.71
N LEU A 88 1.24 -6.06 7.54
CA LEU A 88 2.42 -5.25 7.21
C LEU A 88 2.11 -3.76 7.39
N ILE A 89 3.13 -2.98 7.79
CA ILE A 89 3.06 -1.53 7.91
C ILE A 89 3.56 -0.93 6.60
N PHE A 90 2.75 -0.06 5.98
CA PHE A 90 3.08 0.69 4.78
C PHE A 90 3.10 2.19 5.10
N GLU A 91 4.28 2.80 5.10
CA GLU A 91 4.39 4.25 5.22
C GLU A 91 4.27 4.90 3.83
N ASP A 92 3.17 5.60 3.61
CA ASP A 92 2.81 6.26 2.33
C ASP A 92 3.51 7.63 2.20
N ARG A 93 4.84 7.63 2.31
CA ARG A 93 5.67 8.86 2.35
C ARG A 93 5.75 9.57 1.00
N LYS A 94 5.55 8.84 -0.09
CA LYS A 94 5.68 9.33 -1.47
C LYS A 94 7.02 10.03 -1.72
N PHE A 95 8.11 9.33 -1.43
CA PHE A 95 9.45 9.86 -1.67
C PHE A 95 9.60 10.37 -3.11
N ALA A 96 10.25 11.53 -3.29
CA ALA A 96 10.38 12.18 -4.58
C ALA A 96 11.71 12.95 -4.74
N ASP A 97 12.72 12.60 -3.95
CA ASP A 97 14.02 13.27 -3.96
C ASP A 97 15.12 12.41 -4.61
N ILE A 98 16.28 13.01 -4.88
CA ILE A 98 17.44 12.30 -5.45
C ILE A 98 18.02 11.28 -4.47
N GLY A 99 18.75 10.28 -5.00
CA GLY A 99 19.19 9.09 -4.29
C GLY A 99 19.82 9.30 -2.91
N GLN A 100 20.77 10.22 -2.75
CA GLN A 100 21.41 10.48 -1.45
C GLN A 100 20.45 11.14 -0.45
N THR A 101 19.65 12.11 -0.91
CA THR A 101 18.70 12.80 -0.04
C THR A 101 17.58 11.87 0.39
N VAL A 102 17.04 11.06 -0.52
CA VAL A 102 15.97 10.11 -0.19
C VAL A 102 16.47 9.02 0.78
N LEU A 103 17.72 8.58 0.67
CA LEU A 103 18.32 7.66 1.65
C LEU A 103 18.32 8.27 3.06
N LEU A 104 18.69 9.54 3.19
CA LEU A 104 18.67 10.24 4.48
C LEU A 104 17.23 10.43 5.00
N GLN A 105 16.28 10.80 4.13
CA GLN A 105 14.86 10.92 4.49
C GLN A 105 14.29 9.58 5.00
N TYR A 106 14.71 8.46 4.43
CA TYR A 106 14.25 7.14 4.81
C TYR A 106 14.88 6.63 6.10
N THR A 107 16.23 6.80 6.23
CA THR A 107 17.01 6.16 7.31
C THR A 107 17.29 7.07 8.50
N ARG A 108 17.14 8.40 8.34
CA ARG A 108 17.46 9.43 9.34
C ARG A 108 16.23 10.28 9.65
N GLY A 109 16.46 11.47 10.14
CA GLY A 109 15.41 12.38 10.57
C GLY A 109 14.69 11.89 11.82
N ILE A 110 13.60 12.58 12.16
CA ILE A 110 12.83 12.28 13.39
C ILE A 110 12.02 10.99 13.27
N TYR A 111 11.55 10.65 12.06
CA TYR A 111 10.64 9.51 11.86
C TYR A 111 11.35 8.16 11.73
N LYS A 112 12.62 8.13 11.33
CA LYS A 112 13.42 6.90 11.16
C LYS A 112 12.63 5.76 10.49
N ILE A 113 12.00 6.05 9.36
CA ILE A 113 11.01 5.19 8.69
C ILE A 113 11.56 3.77 8.45
N ALA A 114 12.86 3.65 8.13
CA ALA A 114 13.54 2.38 7.90
C ALA A 114 13.52 1.42 9.09
N GLU A 115 13.31 1.92 10.33
CA GLU A 115 13.35 1.10 11.53
C GLU A 115 12.02 0.37 11.79
N TRP A 116 10.90 0.83 11.19
CA TRP A 116 9.58 0.29 11.51
C TRP A 116 8.68 0.01 10.31
N ALA A 117 8.80 0.73 9.19
CA ALA A 117 7.97 0.49 8.01
C ALA A 117 8.44 -0.76 7.25
N HIS A 118 7.50 -1.65 6.94
CA HIS A 118 7.77 -2.82 6.10
C HIS A 118 7.75 -2.48 4.62
N ILE A 119 6.91 -1.51 4.22
CA ILE A 119 6.66 -1.10 2.84
C ILE A 119 6.72 0.43 2.79
N ILE A 120 7.29 0.96 1.75
CA ILE A 120 7.30 2.39 1.44
C ILE A 120 6.94 2.63 -0.03
N ASN A 121 6.72 3.88 -0.42
CA ASN A 121 6.51 4.21 -1.83
C ASN A 121 7.31 5.42 -2.28
N ALA A 122 7.50 5.52 -3.60
CA ALA A 122 8.20 6.64 -4.21
C ALA A 122 7.65 6.98 -5.61
N HIS A 123 7.77 8.24 -5.97
CA HIS A 123 7.62 8.71 -7.34
C HIS A 123 8.88 8.39 -8.17
N ILE A 124 8.70 8.18 -9.47
CA ILE A 124 9.82 7.94 -10.40
C ILE A 124 10.39 9.22 -11.02
N VAL A 125 9.88 10.40 -10.62
CA VAL A 125 10.29 11.70 -11.17
C VAL A 125 11.81 11.94 -11.10
N PRO A 126 12.51 11.57 -9.98
CA PRO A 126 13.96 11.75 -9.89
C PRO A 126 14.79 10.79 -10.74
N GLY A 127 14.15 9.86 -11.46
CA GLY A 127 14.85 8.80 -12.21
C GLY A 127 15.26 7.60 -11.35
N PRO A 128 16.10 6.67 -11.88
CA PRO A 128 16.40 5.40 -11.22
C PRO A 128 17.22 5.55 -9.92
N GLY A 129 17.92 6.64 -9.73
CA GLY A 129 18.69 6.90 -8.51
C GLY A 129 17.85 6.88 -7.23
N ILE A 130 16.53 7.13 -7.30
CA ILE A 130 15.66 7.02 -6.13
C ILE A 130 15.50 5.56 -5.67
N ILE A 131 15.46 4.61 -6.60
CA ILE A 131 15.39 3.18 -6.27
C ILE A 131 16.70 2.73 -5.61
N GLU A 132 17.84 3.18 -6.13
CA GLU A 132 19.15 2.90 -5.52
C GLU A 132 19.27 3.46 -4.11
N GLY A 133 18.78 4.69 -3.87
CA GLY A 133 18.72 5.28 -2.53
C GLY A 133 17.83 4.52 -1.55
N LEU A 134 16.86 3.76 -2.05
CA LEU A 134 15.88 2.98 -1.29
C LEU A 134 16.07 1.44 -1.42
N LYS A 135 17.21 0.97 -1.92
CA LYS A 135 17.46 -0.45 -2.26
C LYS A 135 17.28 -1.46 -1.14
N ASN A 136 17.30 -1.03 0.11
CA ASN A 136 17.10 -1.91 1.27
C ASN A 136 15.65 -1.87 1.80
N SER A 137 14.70 -1.41 1.01
CA SER A 137 13.28 -1.32 1.36
C SER A 137 12.42 -2.29 0.54
N ALA A 138 11.16 -2.42 0.91
CA ALA A 138 10.12 -2.95 0.04
C ALA A 138 9.37 -1.77 -0.60
N LEU A 139 9.73 -1.47 -1.85
CA LEU A 139 9.31 -0.27 -2.54
C LEU A 139 8.10 -0.51 -3.45
N LEU A 140 7.08 0.32 -3.32
CA LEU A 140 6.01 0.48 -4.31
C LEU A 140 6.27 1.73 -5.15
N LEU A 141 6.35 1.59 -6.46
CA LEU A 141 6.42 2.76 -7.34
C LEU A 141 5.02 3.35 -7.57
N ILE A 142 4.89 4.66 -7.43
CA ILE A 142 3.64 5.37 -7.74
C ILE A 142 3.56 5.51 -9.26
N ALA A 143 2.78 4.65 -9.89
CA ALA A 143 2.63 4.59 -11.34
C ALA A 143 1.37 5.31 -11.85
N GLU A 144 0.31 5.31 -11.04
CA GLU A 144 -0.93 6.05 -11.31
C GLU A 144 -1.48 6.60 -10.00
N MET A 145 -2.18 7.74 -10.05
CA MET A 145 -2.81 8.37 -8.89
C MET A 145 -4.32 8.53 -9.11
N SER A 146 -5.10 8.51 -8.02
CA SER A 146 -6.56 8.58 -8.05
C SER A 146 -7.12 10.01 -8.11
N SER A 147 -6.26 11.03 -8.01
CA SER A 147 -6.67 12.45 -8.10
C SER A 147 -7.00 12.86 -9.53
N ALA A 148 -7.97 13.78 -9.68
CA ALA A 148 -8.28 14.39 -10.97
C ALA A 148 -7.08 15.22 -11.47
N GLY A 149 -6.83 15.20 -12.79
CA GLY A 149 -5.74 15.99 -13.39
C GLY A 149 -4.32 15.46 -13.14
N THR A 150 -4.15 14.29 -12.51
CA THR A 150 -2.83 13.71 -12.26
C THR A 150 -1.97 13.59 -13.53
N VAL A 151 -0.68 13.87 -13.41
CA VAL A 151 0.32 13.66 -14.46
C VAL A 151 0.90 12.23 -14.44
N ALA A 152 0.66 11.47 -13.37
CA ALA A 152 1.07 10.07 -13.24
C ALA A 152 0.15 9.16 -14.08
N LYS A 153 0.34 9.14 -15.39
CA LYS A 153 -0.41 8.37 -16.38
C LYS A 153 0.38 8.19 -17.69
N GLY A 154 -0.07 7.29 -18.54
CA GLY A 154 0.46 7.14 -19.90
C GLY A 154 1.96 6.80 -19.94
N ALA A 155 2.80 7.68 -20.49
CA ALA A 155 4.25 7.47 -20.58
C ALA A 155 4.90 7.34 -19.19
N TYR A 156 4.43 8.10 -18.20
CA TYR A 156 4.88 7.98 -16.81
C TYR A 156 4.64 6.57 -16.25
N THR A 157 3.43 6.03 -16.41
CA THR A 157 3.09 4.66 -16.00
C THR A 157 3.99 3.62 -16.67
N LYS A 158 4.20 3.74 -17.98
CA LYS A 158 5.08 2.83 -18.74
C LYS A 158 6.52 2.88 -18.21
N LYS A 159 7.02 4.07 -17.90
CA LYS A 159 8.36 4.25 -17.32
C LYS A 159 8.47 3.62 -15.94
N ALA A 160 7.43 3.77 -15.09
CA ALA A 160 7.40 3.13 -13.78
C ALA A 160 7.47 1.59 -13.87
N VAL A 161 6.73 0.99 -14.79
CA VAL A 161 6.79 -0.47 -15.02
C VAL A 161 8.19 -0.89 -15.47
N ALA A 162 8.77 -0.20 -16.46
CA ALA A 162 10.11 -0.52 -16.95
C ALA A 162 11.19 -0.41 -15.86
N MET A 163 11.10 0.61 -15.00
CA MET A 163 12.01 0.76 -13.86
C MET A 163 11.84 -0.35 -12.82
N ALA A 164 10.60 -0.75 -12.52
CA ALA A 164 10.31 -1.84 -11.59
C ALA A 164 10.88 -3.18 -12.06
N GLU A 165 10.75 -3.47 -13.35
CA GLU A 165 11.25 -4.71 -13.97
C GLU A 165 12.78 -4.82 -13.94
N GLN A 166 13.49 -3.69 -13.91
CA GLN A 166 14.95 -3.63 -13.77
C GLN A 166 15.43 -3.77 -12.32
N HIS A 167 14.54 -3.61 -11.32
CA HIS A 167 14.90 -3.63 -9.89
C HIS A 167 13.99 -4.57 -9.07
N PRO A 168 13.84 -5.86 -9.45
CA PRO A 168 12.89 -6.79 -8.82
C PRO A 168 13.21 -7.14 -7.37
N GLU A 169 14.44 -6.88 -6.92
CA GLU A 169 14.87 -7.12 -5.54
C GLU A 169 14.44 -5.99 -4.58
N THR A 170 14.18 -4.79 -5.11
CA THR A 170 13.80 -3.60 -4.34
C THR A 170 12.33 -3.26 -4.55
N VAL A 171 11.87 -3.30 -5.81
CA VAL A 171 10.50 -2.93 -6.16
C VAL A 171 9.60 -4.15 -6.10
N MET A 172 8.64 -4.11 -5.16
CA MET A 172 7.68 -5.20 -4.97
C MET A 172 6.37 -5.00 -5.76
N GLY A 173 6.15 -3.82 -6.33
CA GLY A 173 4.92 -3.52 -7.06
C GLY A 173 4.62 -2.03 -7.20
N PHE A 174 3.33 -1.70 -7.28
CA PHE A 174 2.87 -0.38 -7.70
C PHE A 174 1.71 0.13 -6.86
N ILE A 175 1.68 1.45 -6.68
CA ILE A 175 0.43 2.18 -6.46
C ILE A 175 -0.10 2.50 -7.86
N SER A 176 -1.26 1.92 -8.21
CA SER A 176 -1.87 2.05 -9.52
C SER A 176 -3.39 1.93 -9.44
N LEU A 177 -4.10 2.29 -10.50
CA LEU A 177 -5.56 2.22 -10.57
C LEU A 177 -6.07 0.90 -11.19
N ARG A 178 -5.13 0.08 -11.67
CA ARG A 178 -5.39 -1.20 -12.35
C ARG A 178 -4.12 -2.03 -12.38
N LYS A 179 -4.23 -3.26 -12.81
CA LYS A 179 -3.07 -4.08 -13.16
C LYS A 179 -2.33 -3.47 -14.36
N ILE A 180 -1.05 -3.19 -14.20
CA ILE A 180 -0.20 -2.53 -15.20
C ILE A 180 1.04 -3.35 -15.58
N SER A 181 1.38 -4.40 -14.82
CA SER A 181 2.46 -5.35 -15.13
C SER A 181 1.92 -6.77 -15.28
N GLN A 182 2.49 -7.54 -16.19
CA GLN A 182 2.18 -8.97 -16.37
C GLN A 182 3.03 -9.87 -15.46
N ASN A 183 4.04 -9.31 -14.79
CA ASN A 183 4.85 -10.06 -13.83
C ASN A 183 4.01 -10.46 -12.60
N PRO A 184 3.76 -11.77 -12.38
CA PRO A 184 2.91 -12.23 -11.28
C PRO A 184 3.52 -11.97 -9.89
N GLY A 185 4.81 -11.68 -9.82
CA GLY A 185 5.50 -11.31 -8.59
C GLY A 185 5.28 -9.86 -8.15
N MET A 186 4.76 -8.98 -9.02
CA MET A 186 4.49 -7.58 -8.73
C MET A 186 3.09 -7.36 -8.18
N ILE A 187 2.96 -6.69 -7.04
CA ILE A 187 1.66 -6.37 -6.44
C ILE A 187 1.12 -5.02 -6.94
N HIS A 188 -0.19 -4.93 -7.11
CA HIS A 188 -0.89 -3.70 -7.48
C HIS A 188 -1.82 -3.29 -6.34
N MET A 189 -1.60 -2.10 -5.77
CA MET A 189 -2.39 -1.55 -4.67
C MET A 189 -3.12 -0.29 -5.15
N THR A 190 -4.44 -0.29 -5.05
CA THR A 190 -5.29 0.78 -5.59
C THR A 190 -5.92 1.63 -4.50
N PRO A 191 -5.62 2.93 -4.42
CA PRO A 191 -6.26 3.88 -3.52
C PRO A 191 -7.61 4.39 -4.08
N GLY A 192 -8.37 5.06 -3.21
CA GLY A 192 -9.63 5.68 -3.59
C GLY A 192 -10.76 4.68 -3.78
N VAL A 193 -10.86 3.69 -2.90
CA VAL A 193 -11.90 2.66 -2.96
C VAL A 193 -12.96 2.93 -1.89
N LYS A 194 -14.24 2.79 -2.28
CA LYS A 194 -15.41 2.84 -1.40
C LYS A 194 -16.44 1.79 -1.82
N MET A 195 -17.39 1.48 -0.95
CA MET A 195 -18.53 0.60 -1.30
C MET A 195 -19.41 1.21 -2.41
N LYS A 196 -19.48 2.55 -2.47
CA LYS A 196 -20.18 3.29 -3.54
C LYS A 196 -19.22 4.24 -4.23
N ALA A 197 -19.27 4.28 -5.56
CA ALA A 197 -18.49 5.22 -6.37
C ALA A 197 -18.86 6.68 -6.05
N GLY A 198 -17.91 7.59 -6.28
CA GLY A 198 -18.13 9.02 -6.04
C GLY A 198 -16.86 9.84 -6.20
N LYS A 199 -16.93 11.09 -5.78
CA LYS A 199 -15.80 12.03 -5.72
C LYS A 199 -15.89 12.91 -4.48
N ASP A 200 -14.78 13.42 -4.00
CA ASP A 200 -14.78 14.44 -2.96
C ASP A 200 -14.53 15.86 -3.54
N PRO A 201 -14.73 16.91 -2.74
CA PRO A 201 -14.53 18.29 -3.19
C PRO A 201 -13.08 18.61 -3.62
N LEU A 202 -12.10 17.87 -3.12
CA LEU A 202 -10.68 18.06 -3.43
C LEU A 202 -10.20 17.20 -4.62
N GLY A 203 -11.14 16.60 -5.39
CA GLY A 203 -10.83 15.91 -6.64
C GLY A 203 -10.44 14.43 -6.49
N GLN A 204 -10.49 13.85 -5.29
CA GLN A 204 -10.34 12.41 -5.11
C GLN A 204 -11.52 11.68 -5.78
N ARG A 205 -11.21 10.71 -6.64
CA ARG A 205 -12.21 9.85 -7.28
C ARG A 205 -12.27 8.51 -6.56
N TYR A 206 -13.48 8.11 -6.19
CA TYR A 206 -13.75 6.82 -5.55
C TYR A 206 -14.38 5.84 -6.52
N ARG A 207 -13.83 4.63 -6.55
CA ARG A 207 -14.32 3.49 -7.32
C ARG A 207 -14.84 2.42 -6.38
N THR A 208 -15.70 1.55 -6.89
CA THR A 208 -16.20 0.41 -6.11
C THR A 208 -15.17 -0.70 -6.02
N VAL A 209 -15.34 -1.58 -5.02
CA VAL A 209 -14.50 -2.78 -4.86
C VAL A 209 -14.54 -3.64 -6.14
N ASP A 210 -15.75 -3.87 -6.69
CA ASP A 210 -15.95 -4.69 -7.90
C ASP A 210 -15.23 -4.09 -9.12
N GLU A 211 -15.29 -2.76 -9.27
CA GLU A 211 -14.57 -2.08 -10.35
C GLU A 211 -13.05 -2.32 -10.23
N ILE A 212 -12.51 -2.24 -9.03
CA ILE A 212 -11.06 -2.36 -8.81
C ILE A 212 -10.59 -3.81 -8.96
N ILE A 213 -11.27 -4.75 -8.34
CA ILE A 213 -10.83 -6.15 -8.34
C ILE A 213 -11.18 -6.83 -9.65
N ILE A 214 -12.42 -6.74 -10.13
CA ILE A 214 -12.87 -7.49 -11.30
C ILE A 214 -12.42 -6.81 -12.59
N LYS A 215 -12.79 -5.51 -12.77
CA LYS A 215 -12.54 -4.82 -14.05
C LYS A 215 -11.08 -4.41 -14.20
N ASN A 216 -10.51 -3.86 -13.14
CA ASN A 216 -9.16 -3.30 -13.17
C ASN A 216 -8.09 -4.32 -12.76
N GLN A 217 -8.47 -5.49 -12.24
CA GLN A 217 -7.60 -6.59 -11.85
C GLN A 217 -6.48 -6.17 -10.88
N SER A 218 -6.76 -5.22 -9.98
CA SER A 218 -5.85 -4.85 -8.92
C SER A 218 -5.83 -5.91 -7.83
N ASP A 219 -4.73 -6.07 -7.13
CA ASP A 219 -4.56 -7.10 -6.10
C ASP A 219 -5.12 -6.66 -4.74
N MET A 220 -4.93 -5.38 -4.40
CA MET A 220 -5.30 -4.82 -3.08
C MET A 220 -6.08 -3.53 -3.22
N ILE A 221 -7.05 -3.36 -2.34
CA ILE A 221 -7.80 -2.13 -2.16
C ILE A 221 -7.24 -1.33 -0.98
N ILE A 222 -7.03 -0.01 -1.16
CA ILE A 222 -6.67 0.91 -0.08
C ILE A 222 -7.89 1.73 0.27
N VAL A 223 -8.39 1.55 1.50
CA VAL A 223 -9.59 2.22 2.03
C VAL A 223 -9.20 3.07 3.23
N GLY A 224 -9.51 4.37 3.20
CA GLY A 224 -9.22 5.31 4.28
C GLY A 224 -10.48 5.71 5.05
N ARG A 225 -10.93 6.95 4.83
CA ARG A 225 -12.02 7.62 5.57
C ARG A 225 -13.27 6.77 5.82
N ASP A 226 -13.66 5.91 4.89
CA ASP A 226 -14.86 5.08 5.02
C ASP A 226 -14.74 4.01 6.13
N ILE A 227 -13.50 3.66 6.51
CA ILE A 227 -13.22 2.78 7.67
C ILE A 227 -12.81 3.63 8.87
N ALA A 228 -11.81 4.49 8.73
CA ALA A 228 -11.22 5.22 9.84
C ALA A 228 -12.20 6.19 10.53
N GLN A 229 -13.20 6.70 9.82
CA GLN A 229 -14.24 7.60 10.35
C GLN A 229 -15.59 6.87 10.60
N SER A 230 -15.61 5.54 10.48
CA SER A 230 -16.81 4.76 10.78
C SER A 230 -17.09 4.75 12.30
N PRO A 231 -18.35 4.77 12.73
CA PRO A 231 -18.69 4.52 14.14
C PRO A 231 -18.21 3.15 14.65
N ASP A 232 -18.02 2.18 13.75
CA ASP A 232 -17.49 0.85 14.03
C ASP A 232 -16.46 0.48 12.95
N PRO A 233 -15.18 0.92 13.12
CA PRO A 233 -14.11 0.64 12.15
C PRO A 233 -13.85 -0.85 11.95
N LYS A 234 -13.95 -1.65 13.01
CA LYS A 234 -13.77 -3.11 12.96
C LYS A 234 -14.79 -3.76 12.03
N LYS A 235 -16.07 -3.53 12.27
CA LYS A 235 -17.16 -4.06 11.44
C LYS A 235 -17.06 -3.56 10.00
N ARG A 236 -16.66 -2.30 9.81
CA ARG A 236 -16.49 -1.73 8.48
C ARG A 236 -15.32 -2.38 7.72
N ALA A 237 -14.20 -2.62 8.39
CA ALA A 237 -13.07 -3.35 7.82
C ALA A 237 -13.44 -4.80 7.44
N GLU A 238 -14.18 -5.50 8.30
CA GLU A 238 -14.69 -6.84 8.00
C GLU A 238 -15.57 -6.89 6.73
N GLN A 239 -16.43 -5.88 6.55
CA GLN A 239 -17.26 -5.77 5.33
C GLN A 239 -16.40 -5.63 4.07
N TYR A 240 -15.35 -4.78 4.10
CA TYR A 240 -14.42 -4.60 3.00
C TYR A 240 -13.57 -5.85 2.74
N GLN A 241 -13.09 -6.51 3.80
CA GLN A 241 -12.38 -7.77 3.70
C GLN A 241 -13.21 -8.83 2.96
N LYS A 242 -14.44 -9.06 3.42
CA LYS A 242 -15.36 -10.04 2.80
C LYS A 242 -15.65 -9.68 1.34
N LYS A 243 -16.00 -8.42 1.07
CA LYS A 243 -16.31 -7.97 -0.28
C LYS A 243 -15.11 -8.10 -1.22
N GLY A 244 -13.95 -7.61 -0.81
CA GLY A 244 -12.74 -7.67 -1.64
C GLY A 244 -12.27 -9.09 -1.92
N TRP A 245 -12.40 -9.99 -0.95
CA TRP A 245 -11.98 -11.39 -1.13
C TRP A 245 -12.93 -12.21 -1.98
N GLN A 246 -14.23 -11.93 -1.97
CA GLN A 246 -15.24 -12.61 -2.80
C GLN A 246 -15.02 -12.37 -4.31
N GLU A 247 -14.33 -11.29 -4.68
CA GLU A 247 -14.10 -10.89 -6.06
C GLU A 247 -12.79 -11.46 -6.66
N ILE A 248 -12.00 -12.25 -5.89
CA ILE A 248 -10.76 -12.91 -6.31
C ILE A 248 -11.03 -14.39 -6.62
#